data_76dac1b44a936b69d2d3dbf2fb587828
#
_entry.id   76dac1b44a936b69d2d3dbf2fb587828
#
_cell.length_a   1.000
_cell.length_b   1.000
_cell.length_c   1.000
_cell.angle_alpha   90.00
_cell.angle_beta   90.00
_cell.angle_gamma   90.00
#
_symmetry.space_group_name_H-M   'P 1'
#
loop_
_entity.id
_entity.type
_entity.pdbx_description
1 polymer ?
#
loop_
_entity_poly.entity_id
_entity_poly.type
_entity_poly.pdbx_seq_one_letter_code
_entity_poly.pdbx_strand_id
1 'polypeptide(L)'
;MNAIIPDIDTLKKVVKINATLPDEAINPYIDDAMDIYLTPYIGIETVEKALTGTDKRLNDKILRTLGPLTLMLATPELGIRIGDSGITVENKQGTYSPANEAKIAAAKESFYFRGMQALDRLLTFLTDHPETYPEYAEHCKQATDSSCFIRDAREFQDTGLVNIEYSTVSFRMMLPTVRQLQERNVREMLKE
;
A
#
# COMPACT_ATOMS: atom_id res chain seq x y z
N MET A 1 7.57 -17.70 3.51
CA MET A 1 7.17 -17.06 4.79
C MET A 1 7.78 -15.68 4.80
N ASN A 2 6.97 -14.65 4.91
CA ASN A 2 7.43 -13.25 4.81
C ASN A 2 8.14 -12.85 6.12
N ALA A 3 9.35 -12.28 6.04
CA ALA A 3 10.12 -11.94 7.24
C ALA A 3 9.51 -10.78 8.05
N ILE A 4 8.64 -9.96 7.43
CA ILE A 4 7.97 -8.82 8.09
C ILE A 4 6.67 -9.27 8.77
N ILE A 5 5.95 -10.20 8.13
CA ILE A 5 4.71 -10.81 8.64
C ILE A 5 4.88 -12.32 8.63
N PRO A 6 5.60 -12.88 9.60
CA PRO A 6 5.88 -14.32 9.64
C PRO A 6 4.66 -15.18 10.00
N ASP A 7 3.69 -14.57 10.69
CA ASP A 7 2.51 -15.26 11.22
C ASP A 7 1.33 -14.31 11.41
N ILE A 8 0.15 -14.88 11.63
CA ILE A 8 -1.09 -14.14 11.87
C ILE A 8 -1.05 -13.34 13.18
N ASP A 9 -0.27 -13.77 14.17
CA ASP A 9 -0.16 -13.06 15.45
C ASP A 9 0.60 -11.75 15.28
N THR A 10 1.54 -11.68 14.36
CA THR A 10 2.17 -10.44 13.95
C THR A 10 1.17 -9.52 13.24
N LEU A 11 0.35 -10.05 12.37
CA LEU A 11 -0.71 -9.29 11.69
C LEU A 11 -1.74 -8.73 12.67
N LYS A 12 -2.13 -9.49 13.71
CA LYS A 12 -3.04 -9.04 14.79
C LYS A 12 -2.56 -7.82 15.56
N LYS A 13 -1.27 -7.51 15.55
CA LYS A 13 -0.74 -6.31 16.19
C LYS A 13 -1.22 -5.01 15.53
N VAL A 14 -1.56 -5.06 14.25
CA VAL A 14 -1.92 -3.88 13.45
C VAL A 14 -3.36 -3.90 12.92
N VAL A 15 -3.97 -5.09 12.84
CA VAL A 15 -5.35 -5.26 12.38
C VAL A 15 -6.14 -6.18 13.32
N LYS A 16 -7.44 -5.95 13.41
CA LYS A 16 -8.32 -6.76 14.25
C LYS A 16 -8.79 -8.00 13.46
N ILE A 17 -8.24 -9.16 13.77
CA ILE A 17 -8.58 -10.45 13.16
C ILE A 17 -9.00 -11.43 14.25
N ASN A 18 -9.90 -12.36 13.92
CA ASN A 18 -10.28 -13.44 14.82
C ASN A 18 -9.10 -14.43 15.02
N ALA A 19 -8.96 -14.96 16.22
CA ALA A 19 -7.85 -15.82 16.61
C ALA A 19 -7.75 -17.17 15.88
N THR A 20 -8.82 -17.61 15.23
CA THR A 20 -8.95 -18.94 14.60
C THR A 20 -8.61 -18.99 13.12
N LEU A 21 -8.18 -17.86 12.51
CA LEU A 21 -7.80 -17.84 11.11
C LEU A 21 -6.41 -18.46 10.94
N PRO A 22 -6.23 -19.50 10.09
CA PRO A 22 -4.92 -20.13 9.89
C PRO A 22 -4.01 -19.24 9.02
N ASP A 23 -2.70 -19.38 9.22
CA ASP A 23 -1.68 -18.61 8.49
C ASP A 23 -1.78 -18.83 6.96
N GLU A 24 -2.06 -20.07 6.56
CA GLU A 24 -2.17 -20.46 5.13
C GLU A 24 -3.28 -19.71 4.39
N ALA A 25 -4.31 -19.27 5.10
CA ALA A 25 -5.42 -18.52 4.52
C ALA A 25 -5.05 -17.06 4.22
N ILE A 26 -3.96 -16.54 4.78
CA ILE A 26 -3.56 -15.14 4.66
C ILE A 26 -2.25 -14.98 3.91
N ASN A 27 -1.33 -15.93 4.01
CA ASN A 27 0.01 -15.83 3.43
C ASN A 27 0.05 -15.40 1.94
N PRO A 28 -0.80 -15.92 1.03
CA PRO A 28 -0.77 -15.48 -0.36
C PRO A 28 -1.02 -13.98 -0.52
N TYR A 29 -1.94 -13.43 0.28
CA TYR A 29 -2.32 -12.02 0.20
C TYR A 29 -1.29 -11.07 0.80
N ILE A 30 -0.37 -11.57 1.64
CA ILE A 30 0.74 -10.76 2.15
C ILE A 30 1.72 -10.44 1.02
N ASP A 31 2.07 -11.44 0.23
CA ASP A 31 2.99 -11.28 -0.90
C ASP A 31 2.33 -10.43 -1.99
N ASP A 32 1.06 -10.69 -2.32
CA ASP A 32 0.29 -9.85 -3.25
C ASP A 32 0.22 -8.39 -2.79
N ALA A 33 -0.04 -8.14 -1.50
CA ALA A 33 -0.08 -6.78 -0.97
C ALA A 33 1.28 -6.09 -1.06
N MET A 34 2.37 -6.82 -0.86
CA MET A 34 3.73 -6.31 -1.01
C MET A 34 4.02 -5.93 -2.46
N ASP A 35 3.73 -6.81 -3.40
CA ASP A 35 4.04 -6.61 -4.81
C ASP A 35 3.17 -5.52 -5.46
N ILE A 36 1.89 -5.46 -5.09
CA ILE A 36 0.95 -4.51 -5.70
C ILE A 36 1.05 -3.11 -5.06
N TYR A 37 1.16 -3.04 -3.73
CA TYR A 37 1.00 -1.79 -2.99
C TYR A 37 2.26 -1.26 -2.31
N LEU A 38 3.30 -2.05 -2.13
CA LEU A 38 4.50 -1.60 -1.43
C LEU A 38 5.66 -1.41 -2.39
N THR A 39 6.06 -2.46 -3.10
CA THR A 39 7.23 -2.48 -3.99
C THR A 39 7.23 -1.36 -5.02
N PRO A 40 6.11 -1.01 -5.69
CA PRO A 40 6.08 0.08 -6.66
C PRO A 40 6.39 1.46 -6.05
N TYR A 41 6.14 1.64 -4.76
CA TYR A 41 6.34 2.91 -4.07
C TYR A 41 7.69 3.06 -3.40
N ILE A 42 8.25 1.99 -2.83
CA ILE A 42 9.52 2.08 -2.08
C ILE A 42 10.72 1.44 -2.78
N GLY A 43 10.48 0.72 -3.88
CA GLY A 43 11.50 0.00 -4.64
C GLY A 43 11.86 -1.35 -4.03
N ILE A 44 12.31 -2.26 -4.89
CA ILE A 44 12.64 -3.64 -4.49
C ILE A 44 13.80 -3.69 -3.49
N GLU A 45 14.83 -2.86 -3.67
CA GLU A 45 16.00 -2.82 -2.80
C GLU A 45 15.66 -2.41 -1.36
N THR A 46 14.72 -1.45 -1.20
CA THR A 46 14.22 -1.05 0.12
C THR A 46 13.40 -2.17 0.77
N VAL A 47 12.61 -2.91 -0.02
CA VAL A 47 11.87 -4.09 0.45
C VAL A 47 12.83 -5.18 0.91
N GLU A 48 13.84 -5.52 0.11
CA GLU A 48 14.86 -6.52 0.45
C GLU A 48 15.59 -6.16 1.74
N LYS A 49 15.96 -4.88 1.91
CA LYS A 49 16.56 -4.39 3.16
C LYS A 49 15.64 -4.60 4.36
N ALA A 50 14.35 -4.29 4.22
CA ALA A 50 13.36 -4.53 5.27
C ALA A 50 13.23 -6.03 5.61
N LEU A 51 13.28 -6.91 4.60
CA LEU A 51 13.18 -8.35 4.77
C LEU A 51 14.37 -8.95 5.55
N THR A 52 15.51 -8.26 5.67
CA THR A 52 16.61 -8.68 6.55
C THR A 52 16.22 -8.64 8.04
N GLY A 53 15.14 -7.94 8.40
CA GLY A 53 14.63 -7.84 9.76
C GLY A 53 15.46 -6.97 10.72
N THR A 54 16.54 -6.35 10.24
CA THR A 54 17.48 -5.58 11.08
C THR A 54 16.92 -4.22 11.50
N ASP A 55 16.11 -3.58 10.66
CA ASP A 55 15.50 -2.28 10.94
C ASP A 55 14.07 -2.41 11.47
N LYS A 56 13.96 -2.43 12.80
CA LYS A 56 12.66 -2.55 13.48
C LYS A 56 11.70 -1.38 13.18
N ARG A 57 12.23 -0.16 12.97
CA ARG A 57 11.39 1.03 12.71
C ARG A 57 10.78 0.96 11.32
N LEU A 58 11.58 0.58 10.32
CA LEU A 58 11.12 0.37 8.96
C LEU A 58 10.08 -0.77 8.93
N ASN A 59 10.40 -1.90 9.56
CA ASN A 59 9.53 -3.07 9.61
C ASN A 59 8.17 -2.78 10.28
N ASP A 60 8.13 -2.02 11.39
CA ASP A 60 6.85 -1.62 12.02
C ASP A 60 6.00 -0.75 11.08
N LYS A 61 6.61 0.17 10.34
CA LYS A 61 5.88 1.00 9.37
C LYS A 61 5.37 0.19 8.18
N ILE A 62 6.17 -0.73 7.67
CA ILE A 62 5.76 -1.64 6.59
C ILE A 62 4.63 -2.56 7.07
N LEU A 63 4.75 -3.14 8.28
CA LEU A 63 3.70 -3.96 8.87
C LEU A 63 2.36 -3.21 8.98
N ARG A 64 2.39 -1.94 9.39
CA ARG A 64 1.18 -1.08 9.48
C ARG A 64 0.58 -0.77 8.10
N THR A 65 1.40 -0.77 7.06
CA THR A 65 0.95 -0.60 5.67
C THR A 65 0.37 -1.90 5.12
N LEU A 66 1.13 -2.98 5.20
CA LEU A 66 0.75 -4.27 4.62
C LEU A 66 -0.44 -4.91 5.34
N GLY A 67 -0.53 -4.79 6.67
CA GLY A 67 -1.58 -5.46 7.44
C GLY A 67 -3.00 -5.15 6.93
N PRO A 68 -3.43 -3.90 6.83
CA PRO A 68 -4.73 -3.55 6.27
C PRO A 68 -4.88 -3.95 4.80
N LEU A 69 -3.84 -3.76 3.96
CA LEU A 69 -3.90 -4.09 2.54
C LEU A 69 -4.03 -5.59 2.29
N THR A 70 -3.34 -6.41 3.07
CA THR A 70 -3.49 -7.87 3.08
C THR A 70 -4.94 -8.27 3.37
N LEU A 71 -5.56 -7.69 4.41
CA LEU A 71 -6.96 -7.98 4.71
C LEU A 71 -7.92 -7.48 3.65
N MET A 72 -7.64 -6.35 3.02
CA MET A 72 -8.44 -5.85 1.90
C MET A 72 -8.46 -6.87 0.76
N LEU A 73 -7.32 -7.45 0.41
CA LEU A 73 -7.22 -8.47 -0.64
C LEU A 73 -7.88 -9.79 -0.22
N ALA A 74 -7.65 -10.24 1.01
CA ALA A 74 -8.17 -11.50 1.53
C ALA A 74 -9.69 -11.48 1.79
N THR A 75 -10.27 -10.33 2.11
CA THR A 75 -11.68 -10.20 2.57
C THR A 75 -12.69 -10.86 1.63
N PRO A 76 -12.60 -10.75 0.29
CA PRO A 76 -13.57 -11.39 -0.61
C PRO A 76 -13.58 -12.92 -0.53
N GLU A 77 -12.42 -13.52 -0.23
CA GLU A 77 -12.21 -14.97 -0.29
C GLU A 77 -12.32 -15.65 1.07
N LEU A 78 -12.17 -14.91 2.17
CA LEU A 78 -12.26 -15.46 3.53
C LEU A 78 -13.62 -16.05 3.91
N GLY A 79 -14.68 -15.68 3.20
CA GLY A 79 -16.05 -16.17 3.42
C GLY A 79 -16.50 -17.25 2.47
N ILE A 80 -15.65 -17.68 1.53
CA ILE A 80 -16.00 -18.65 0.49
C ILE A 80 -15.14 -19.91 0.58
N ARG A 81 -15.71 -21.04 0.16
CA ARG A 81 -14.97 -22.28 -0.05
C ARG A 81 -15.05 -22.65 -1.53
N ILE A 82 -13.91 -22.99 -2.12
CA ILE A 82 -13.79 -23.49 -3.48
C ILE A 82 -13.48 -24.99 -3.38
N GLY A 83 -14.32 -25.83 -3.93
CA GLY A 83 -14.17 -27.29 -3.92
C GLY A 83 -14.89 -27.93 -5.09
N ASP A 84 -14.95 -29.27 -5.09
CA ASP A 84 -15.57 -30.08 -6.18
C ASP A 84 -17.03 -29.71 -6.44
N SER A 85 -17.73 -29.16 -5.46
CA SER A 85 -19.10 -28.65 -5.56
C SER A 85 -19.22 -27.23 -6.10
N GLY A 86 -18.10 -26.61 -6.51
CA GLY A 86 -18.02 -25.21 -6.92
C GLY A 86 -17.75 -24.25 -5.77
N ILE A 87 -18.21 -23.00 -5.89
CA ILE A 87 -18.02 -21.96 -4.88
C ILE A 87 -19.21 -22.00 -3.90
N THR A 88 -18.91 -22.18 -2.61
CA THR A 88 -19.90 -22.21 -1.54
C THR A 88 -19.59 -21.20 -0.45
N VAL A 89 -20.63 -20.70 0.25
CA VAL A 89 -20.48 -19.83 1.42
C VAL A 89 -20.64 -20.68 2.67
N GLU A 90 -19.70 -20.53 3.61
CA GLU A 90 -19.76 -21.27 4.88
C GLU A 90 -20.86 -20.68 5.78
N ASN A 91 -21.99 -21.40 5.89
CA ASN A 91 -23.08 -21.07 6.79
C ASN A 91 -22.99 -21.94 8.04
N LYS A 92 -22.30 -21.46 9.08
CA LYS A 92 -22.39 -22.10 10.41
C LYS A 92 -23.70 -21.72 11.05
N GLN A 93 -24.66 -22.65 11.04
CA GLN A 93 -25.91 -22.48 11.78
C GLN A 93 -25.62 -22.25 13.27
N GLY A 94 -26.03 -21.10 13.77
CA GLY A 94 -26.23 -20.91 15.20
C GLY A 94 -25.75 -19.60 15.82
N THR A 95 -24.69 -18.92 15.34
CA THR A 95 -24.16 -17.76 16.08
C THR A 95 -23.69 -16.60 15.20
N TYR A 96 -23.35 -16.83 13.94
CA TYR A 96 -22.89 -15.78 13.02
C TYR A 96 -23.59 -15.90 11.68
N SER A 97 -24.17 -14.80 11.19
CA SER A 97 -24.62 -14.69 9.80
C SER A 97 -23.47 -14.17 8.94
N PRO A 98 -23.33 -14.63 7.67
CA PRO A 98 -22.41 -14.03 6.72
C PRO A 98 -22.66 -12.53 6.59
N ALA A 99 -21.59 -11.75 6.44
CA ALA A 99 -21.74 -10.33 6.18
C ALA A 99 -22.41 -10.14 4.81
N ASN A 100 -23.31 -9.18 4.71
CA ASN A 100 -23.86 -8.82 3.40
C ASN A 100 -22.83 -8.07 2.57
N GLU A 101 -23.05 -8.02 1.25
CA GLU A 101 -22.13 -7.41 0.29
C GLU A 101 -21.75 -5.97 0.65
N ALA A 102 -22.69 -5.16 1.12
CA ALA A 102 -22.43 -3.78 1.52
C ALA A 102 -21.46 -3.68 2.70
N LYS A 103 -21.54 -4.60 3.68
CA LYS A 103 -20.59 -4.64 4.81
C LYS A 103 -19.22 -5.10 4.38
N ILE A 104 -19.13 -6.06 3.45
CA ILE A 104 -17.87 -6.51 2.87
C ILE A 104 -17.21 -5.38 2.10
N ALA A 105 -17.96 -4.66 1.25
CA ALA A 105 -17.47 -3.51 0.51
C ALA A 105 -16.95 -2.39 1.44
N ALA A 106 -17.71 -2.04 2.47
CA ALA A 106 -17.31 -1.02 3.46
C ALA A 106 -16.06 -1.45 4.26
N ALA A 107 -15.92 -2.74 4.59
CA ALA A 107 -14.72 -3.25 5.24
C ALA A 107 -13.48 -3.15 4.32
N LYS A 108 -13.62 -3.54 3.06
CA LYS A 108 -12.54 -3.40 2.05
C LYS A 108 -12.10 -1.96 1.89
N GLU A 109 -13.06 -1.04 1.74
CA GLU A 109 -12.78 0.39 1.62
C GLU A 109 -12.05 0.92 2.85
N SER A 110 -12.49 0.57 4.05
CA SER A 110 -11.83 0.94 5.30
C SER A 110 -10.39 0.41 5.40
N PHE A 111 -10.16 -0.85 5.02
CA PHE A 111 -8.82 -1.44 4.99
C PHE A 111 -7.93 -0.75 3.96
N TYR A 112 -8.44 -0.52 2.75
CA TYR A 112 -7.72 0.20 1.71
C TYR A 112 -7.28 1.58 2.18
N PHE A 113 -8.22 2.38 2.69
CA PHE A 113 -7.94 3.73 3.16
C PHE A 113 -6.89 3.76 4.28
N ARG A 114 -7.01 2.87 5.27
CA ARG A 114 -6.03 2.74 6.36
C ARG A 114 -4.65 2.33 5.84
N GLY A 115 -4.59 1.39 4.91
CA GLY A 115 -3.34 0.94 4.30
C GLY A 115 -2.65 2.04 3.51
N MET A 116 -3.41 2.78 2.68
CA MET A 116 -2.88 3.89 1.89
C MET A 116 -2.41 5.07 2.76
N GLN A 117 -3.11 5.39 3.84
CA GLN A 117 -2.63 6.36 4.82
C GLN A 117 -1.35 5.91 5.53
N ALA A 118 -1.24 4.62 5.86
CA ALA A 118 -0.03 4.09 6.47
C ALA A 118 1.14 4.10 5.47
N LEU A 119 0.88 3.80 4.18
CA LEU A 119 1.85 3.92 3.10
C LEU A 119 2.37 5.37 2.99
N ASP A 120 1.49 6.35 2.99
CA ASP A 120 1.88 7.75 2.90
C ASP A 120 2.81 8.18 4.04
N ARG A 121 2.49 7.75 5.27
CA ARG A 121 3.37 7.97 6.44
C ARG A 121 4.71 7.22 6.35
N LEU A 122 4.74 6.05 5.71
CA LEU A 122 5.97 5.32 5.42
C LEU A 122 6.83 6.09 4.41
N LEU A 123 6.22 6.57 3.32
CA LEU A 123 6.91 7.34 2.29
C LEU A 123 7.49 8.65 2.87
N THR A 124 6.72 9.37 3.68
CA THR A 124 7.21 10.56 4.39
C THR A 124 8.41 10.21 5.27
N PHE A 125 8.30 9.13 6.05
CA PHE A 125 9.41 8.68 6.90
C PHE A 125 10.68 8.36 6.10
N LEU A 126 10.56 7.67 4.97
CA LEU A 126 11.70 7.34 4.11
C LEU A 126 12.31 8.60 3.47
N THR A 127 11.48 9.54 3.06
CA THR A 127 11.89 10.83 2.49
C THR A 127 12.64 11.70 3.50
N ASP A 128 12.23 11.68 4.77
CA ASP A 128 12.87 12.43 5.86
C ASP A 128 14.22 11.84 6.30
N HIS A 129 14.55 10.62 5.86
CA HIS A 129 15.77 9.92 6.28
C HIS A 129 16.58 9.38 5.07
N PRO A 130 16.96 10.24 4.11
CA PRO A 130 17.60 9.80 2.85
C PRO A 130 18.97 9.16 3.09
N GLU A 131 19.70 9.58 4.14
CA GLU A 131 21.00 9.00 4.49
C GLU A 131 20.89 7.57 5.04
N THR A 132 19.77 7.25 5.70
CA THR A 132 19.49 5.90 6.23
C THR A 132 18.93 4.96 5.17
N TYR A 133 18.18 5.52 4.22
CA TYR A 133 17.50 4.78 3.13
C TYR A 133 17.89 5.32 1.76
N PRO A 134 19.19 5.25 1.39
CA PRO A 134 19.67 5.75 0.09
C PRO A 134 19.04 4.99 -1.08
N GLU A 135 18.68 3.72 -0.90
CA GLU A 135 18.02 2.88 -1.89
C GLU A 135 16.64 3.47 -2.28
N TYR A 136 15.89 3.94 -1.29
CA TYR A 136 14.62 4.62 -1.53
C TYR A 136 14.82 5.98 -2.22
N ALA A 137 15.83 6.74 -1.80
CA ALA A 137 16.14 8.02 -2.42
C ALA A 137 16.51 7.85 -3.91
N GLU A 138 17.23 6.80 -4.26
CA GLU A 138 17.56 6.46 -5.65
C GLU A 138 16.32 6.01 -6.44
N HIS A 139 15.48 5.16 -5.85
CA HIS A 139 14.19 4.78 -6.45
C HIS A 139 13.31 6.01 -6.76
N CYS A 140 13.27 7.00 -5.86
CA CYS A 140 12.54 8.24 -6.09
C CYS A 140 13.11 9.05 -7.25
N LYS A 141 14.43 9.14 -7.40
CA LYS A 141 15.06 9.84 -8.52
C LYS A 141 14.74 9.19 -9.86
N GLN A 142 14.74 7.85 -9.91
CA GLN A 142 14.36 7.10 -11.10
C GLN A 142 12.86 7.26 -11.43
N ALA A 143 12.01 7.31 -10.40
CA ALA A 143 10.57 7.51 -10.57
C ALA A 143 10.20 8.94 -10.98
N THR A 144 10.99 9.94 -10.55
CA THR A 144 10.77 11.35 -10.86
C THR A 144 11.83 11.81 -11.87
N ASP A 145 11.48 11.85 -13.13
CA ASP A 145 12.36 12.37 -14.18
C ASP A 145 12.77 13.82 -13.84
N SER A 146 14.06 14.11 -13.98
CA SER A 146 14.62 15.46 -13.76
C SER A 146 14.01 16.53 -14.68
N SER A 147 13.29 16.12 -15.72
CA SER A 147 12.57 17.00 -16.64
C SER A 147 11.22 17.51 -16.11
N CYS A 148 10.72 16.98 -14.97
CA CYS A 148 9.45 17.45 -14.38
C CYS A 148 9.62 18.82 -13.72
N PHE A 149 8.71 19.76 -14.01
CA PHE A 149 8.67 21.06 -13.35
C PHE A 149 8.23 20.97 -11.90
N ILE A 150 7.32 20.04 -11.59
CA ILE A 150 6.87 19.74 -10.25
C ILE A 150 7.44 18.38 -9.86
N ARG A 151 8.26 18.33 -8.83
CA ARG A 151 9.10 17.17 -8.48
C ARG A 151 8.54 16.33 -7.35
N ASP A 152 7.81 16.95 -6.45
CA ASP A 152 7.30 16.27 -5.27
C ASP A 152 5.92 16.79 -4.82
N ALA A 153 5.36 16.13 -3.82
CA ALA A 153 4.04 16.45 -3.29
C ALA A 153 3.99 17.84 -2.62
N ARG A 154 5.12 18.32 -2.06
CA ARG A 154 5.19 19.63 -1.43
C ARG A 154 5.12 20.73 -2.47
N GLU A 155 5.97 20.66 -3.51
CA GLU A 155 5.93 21.61 -4.62
C GLU A 155 4.53 21.64 -5.27
N PHE A 156 3.89 20.47 -5.44
CA PHE A 156 2.53 20.39 -5.99
C PHE A 156 1.51 21.08 -5.09
N GLN A 157 1.52 20.79 -3.79
CA GLN A 157 0.61 21.40 -2.81
C GLN A 157 0.79 22.92 -2.71
N ASP A 158 2.03 23.38 -2.75
CA ASP A 158 2.40 24.80 -2.62
C ASP A 158 1.93 25.65 -3.83
N THR A 159 1.54 25.03 -4.96
CA THR A 159 0.85 25.74 -6.05
C THR A 159 -0.50 26.31 -5.62
N GLY A 160 -1.13 25.73 -4.60
CA GLY A 160 -2.44 26.13 -4.07
C GLY A 160 -3.62 25.78 -4.98
N LEU A 161 -3.39 25.15 -6.14
CA LEU A 161 -4.44 24.85 -7.12
C LEU A 161 -5.27 23.61 -6.76
N VAL A 162 -4.62 22.58 -6.19
CA VAL A 162 -5.26 21.32 -5.80
C VAL A 162 -4.75 20.92 -4.43
N ASN A 163 -5.65 20.64 -3.50
CA ASN A 163 -5.27 20.16 -2.19
C ASN A 163 -5.11 18.64 -2.20
N ILE A 164 -3.88 18.16 -2.02
CA ILE A 164 -3.52 16.76 -1.86
C ILE A 164 -3.05 16.43 -0.43
N GLU A 165 -3.20 17.37 0.50
CA GLU A 165 -2.77 17.22 1.90
C GLU A 165 -1.29 16.81 2.05
N TYR A 166 -0.43 17.28 1.14
CA TYR A 166 0.99 16.90 1.05
C TYR A 166 1.23 15.39 0.85
N SER A 167 0.22 14.65 0.41
CA SER A 167 0.31 13.20 0.22
C SER A 167 1.20 12.85 -0.97
N THR A 168 2.28 12.13 -0.68
CA THR A 168 3.20 11.57 -1.68
C THR A 168 2.51 10.53 -2.55
N VAL A 169 1.60 9.74 -1.97
CA VAL A 169 0.82 8.74 -2.71
C VAL A 169 -0.08 9.43 -3.73
N SER A 170 -0.86 10.43 -3.29
CA SER A 170 -1.74 11.20 -4.19
C SER A 170 -0.96 11.87 -5.31
N PHE A 171 0.18 12.48 -5.00
CA PHE A 171 1.04 13.09 -6.01
C PHE A 171 1.51 12.07 -7.04
N ARG A 172 2.02 10.90 -6.61
CA ARG A 172 2.49 9.86 -7.53
C ARG A 172 1.38 9.30 -8.43
N MET A 173 0.16 9.18 -7.92
CA MET A 173 -1.00 8.80 -8.74
C MET A 173 -1.33 9.85 -9.81
N MET A 174 -1.10 11.12 -9.54
CA MET A 174 -1.34 12.22 -10.47
C MET A 174 -0.16 12.48 -11.42
N LEU A 175 1.04 12.03 -11.11
CA LEU A 175 2.27 12.32 -11.83
C LEU A 175 2.20 12.03 -13.34
N PRO A 176 1.60 10.93 -13.84
CA PRO A 176 1.46 10.71 -15.27
C PRO A 176 0.66 11.82 -15.96
N THR A 177 -0.42 12.30 -15.32
CA THR A 177 -1.23 13.41 -15.85
C THR A 177 -0.46 14.72 -15.81
N VAL A 178 0.27 15.00 -14.74
CA VAL A 178 1.11 16.21 -14.64
C VAL A 178 2.17 16.21 -15.73
N ARG A 179 2.83 15.09 -15.98
CA ARG A 179 3.79 14.96 -17.09
C ARG A 179 3.16 15.19 -18.46
N GLN A 180 2.01 14.59 -18.70
CA GLN A 180 1.29 14.77 -19.97
C GLN A 180 0.92 16.24 -20.21
N LEU A 181 0.44 16.96 -19.20
CA LEU A 181 0.11 18.38 -19.29
C LEU A 181 1.37 19.23 -19.53
N GLN A 182 2.47 18.91 -18.86
CA GLN A 182 3.75 19.57 -19.05
C GLN A 182 4.25 19.43 -20.50
N GLU A 183 4.29 18.19 -21.02
CA GLU A 183 4.74 17.94 -22.38
C GLU A 183 3.86 18.61 -23.42
N ARG A 184 2.54 18.52 -23.26
CA ARG A 184 1.59 18.99 -24.26
C ARG A 184 1.41 20.50 -24.28
N ASN A 185 1.39 21.14 -23.12
CA ASN A 185 0.98 22.55 -23.03
C ASN A 185 2.17 23.48 -22.73
N VAL A 186 3.04 23.11 -21.80
CA VAL A 186 4.09 24.01 -21.32
C VAL A 186 5.30 24.00 -22.24
N ARG A 187 5.77 22.81 -22.67
CA ARG A 187 6.92 22.74 -23.59
C ARG A 187 6.64 23.28 -24.95
N GLU A 188 5.40 23.25 -25.45
CA GLU A 188 5.03 23.91 -26.71
C GLU A 188 5.13 25.42 -26.56
N MET A 189 4.67 25.99 -25.45
CA MET A 189 4.76 27.43 -25.18
C MET A 189 6.21 27.93 -25.03
N LEU A 190 7.13 27.06 -24.56
CA LEU A 190 8.54 27.44 -24.38
C LEU A 190 9.39 27.30 -25.67
N LYS A 191 8.83 26.79 -26.75
CA LYS A 191 9.51 26.70 -28.06
C LYS A 191 9.35 27.93 -28.93
N GLU A 192 8.49 28.85 -28.54
CA GLU A 192 8.34 30.19 -29.16
C GLU A 192 9.31 31.21 -28.52
#